data_8a094002038d35c432102aeb7f5ae01a
#
_entry.id   8a094002038d35c432102aeb7f5ae01a
#
_cell.length_a   1.000
_cell.length_b   1.000
_cell.length_c   1.000
_cell.angle_alpha   90.00
_cell.angle_beta   90.00
_cell.angle_gamma   90.00
#
_symmetry.space_group_name_H-M   'P 1'
#
loop_
_entity.id
_entity.type
_entity.pdbx_description
1 polymer ?
#
loop_
_entity_poly.entity_id
_entity_poly.type
_entity_poly.pdbx_seq_one_letter_code
_entity_poly.pdbx_strand_id
1 'polypeptide(L)'
;HIRLSQETGLPFVVHMRDCEQDIVEMLTDASQRGPLRGVMHSFTGDAQLAQTCLDLGMYISFAGMVTFKKNDALREVAAGIPLDRILVETDCPYLSPHPLRSKRPNQPAYMIHTAQCIADARQMALAELAQKTIENTYRLFNRMQQL
;
A
#
# COMPACT_ATOMS: atom_id res chain seq x y z
N HIS A 1 -16.97 -5.19 6.97
CA HIS A 1 -15.59 -5.06 7.50
C HIS A 1 -15.32 -3.64 7.98
N ILE A 2 -15.63 -2.57 7.19
CA ILE A 2 -15.34 -1.18 7.59
C ILE A 2 -16.05 -0.82 8.90
N ARG A 3 -17.35 -1.14 9.03
CA ARG A 3 -18.11 -0.91 10.27
C ARG A 3 -17.49 -1.65 11.46
N LEU A 4 -17.09 -2.92 11.28
CA LEU A 4 -16.42 -3.68 12.32
C LEU A 4 -15.08 -3.04 12.72
N SER A 5 -14.32 -2.53 11.74
CA SER A 5 -13.10 -1.77 12.00
C SER A 5 -13.36 -0.53 12.84
N GLN A 6 -14.39 0.24 12.51
CA GLN A 6 -14.79 1.45 13.28
C GLN A 6 -15.20 1.10 14.71
N GLU A 7 -15.95 0.00 14.91
CA GLU A 7 -16.41 -0.46 16.23
C GLU A 7 -15.26 -1.01 17.10
N THR A 8 -14.29 -1.70 16.50
CA THR A 8 -13.22 -2.40 17.24
C THR A 8 -11.90 -1.64 17.29
N GLY A 9 -11.73 -0.62 16.44
CA GLY A 9 -10.46 0.08 16.23
C GLY A 9 -9.38 -0.76 15.52
N LEU A 10 -9.74 -1.94 14.98
CA LEU A 10 -8.84 -2.76 14.17
C LEU A 10 -8.77 -2.21 12.74
N PRO A 11 -7.60 -2.22 12.09
CA PRO A 11 -7.49 -1.81 10.70
C PRO A 11 -8.14 -2.83 9.76
N PHE A 12 -8.55 -2.34 8.58
CA PHE A 12 -9.07 -3.18 7.51
C PHE A 12 -8.20 -3.07 6.25
N VAL A 13 -8.26 -4.10 5.42
CA VAL A 13 -7.53 -4.18 4.15
C VAL A 13 -8.53 -4.15 3.01
N VAL A 14 -8.29 -3.30 2.02
CA VAL A 14 -9.11 -3.17 0.82
C VAL A 14 -8.39 -3.81 -0.36
N HIS A 15 -9.00 -4.82 -0.97
CA HIS A 15 -8.63 -5.31 -2.28
C HIS A 15 -9.49 -4.61 -3.33
N MET A 16 -8.86 -4.00 -4.32
CA MET A 16 -9.53 -3.27 -5.39
C MET A 16 -9.11 -3.83 -6.75
N ARG A 17 -10.09 -4.17 -7.57
CA ARG A 17 -9.87 -4.60 -8.95
C ARG A 17 -11.09 -4.25 -9.81
N ASP A 18 -10.89 -3.36 -10.78
CA ASP A 18 -11.92 -2.91 -11.74
C ASP A 18 -13.20 -2.37 -11.02
N CYS A 19 -13.05 -1.68 -9.87
CA CYS A 19 -14.15 -1.18 -9.04
C CYS A 19 -13.78 0.11 -8.28
N GLU A 20 -12.96 0.97 -8.88
CA GLU A 20 -12.43 2.17 -8.24
C GLU A 20 -13.54 3.08 -7.72
N GLN A 21 -14.55 3.34 -8.56
CA GLN A 21 -15.66 4.22 -8.20
C GLN A 21 -16.45 3.67 -7.02
N ASP A 22 -16.81 2.38 -7.05
CA ASP A 22 -17.56 1.73 -5.98
C ASP A 22 -16.80 1.78 -4.64
N ILE A 23 -15.48 1.58 -4.68
CA ILE A 23 -14.62 1.65 -3.49
C ILE A 23 -14.58 3.07 -2.95
N VAL A 24 -14.41 4.08 -3.79
CA VAL A 24 -14.40 5.50 -3.36
C VAL A 24 -15.74 5.89 -2.73
N GLU A 25 -16.85 5.53 -3.36
CA GLU A 25 -18.18 5.81 -2.83
C GLU A 25 -18.40 5.14 -1.47
N MET A 26 -18.04 3.86 -1.35
CA MET A 26 -18.16 3.09 -0.10
C MET A 26 -17.30 3.65 1.02
N LEU A 27 -16.05 4.02 0.74
CA LEU A 27 -15.13 4.60 1.72
C LEU A 27 -15.59 6.00 2.15
N THR A 28 -16.05 6.82 1.20
CA THR A 28 -16.58 8.15 1.46
C THR A 28 -17.82 8.08 2.37
N ASP A 29 -18.79 7.22 2.04
CA ASP A 29 -19.97 7.01 2.88
C ASP A 29 -19.58 6.50 4.28
N ALA A 30 -18.65 5.58 4.37
CA ALA A 30 -18.19 5.06 5.65
C ALA A 30 -17.47 6.13 6.50
N SER A 31 -16.73 7.06 5.88
CA SER A 31 -16.04 8.15 6.57
C SER A 31 -16.97 9.10 7.30
N GLN A 32 -18.22 9.24 6.83
CA GLN A 32 -19.24 10.05 7.50
C GLN A 32 -19.64 9.49 8.88
N ARG A 33 -19.39 8.20 9.12
CA ARG A 33 -19.73 7.51 10.37
C ARG A 33 -18.56 7.43 11.35
N GLY A 34 -17.36 7.82 10.93
CA GLY A 34 -16.17 7.82 11.77
C GLY A 34 -14.87 7.62 10.98
N PRO A 35 -13.73 7.74 11.65
CA PRO A 35 -12.42 7.65 10.99
C PRO A 35 -12.20 6.27 10.36
N LEU A 36 -11.53 6.26 9.21
CA LEU A 36 -11.11 5.04 8.55
C LEU A 36 -9.67 4.69 8.97
N ARG A 37 -9.48 3.42 9.32
CA ARG A 37 -8.17 2.84 9.62
C ARG A 37 -7.94 1.67 8.69
N GLY A 38 -7.44 1.94 7.50
CA GLY A 38 -7.30 0.90 6.51
C GLY A 38 -6.13 1.12 5.56
N VAL A 39 -5.89 0.13 4.73
CA VAL A 39 -4.88 0.16 3.69
C VAL A 39 -5.46 -0.31 2.36
N MET A 40 -5.16 0.43 1.30
CA MET A 40 -5.35 -0.03 -0.08
C MET A 40 -4.23 -1.01 -0.42
N HIS A 41 -4.57 -2.29 -0.41
CA HIS A 41 -3.65 -3.40 -0.66
C HIS A 41 -3.33 -3.50 -2.14
N SER A 42 -2.05 -3.76 -2.45
CA SER A 42 -1.56 -4.00 -3.82
C SER A 42 -2.04 -2.93 -4.81
N PHE A 43 -1.89 -1.68 -4.43
CA PHE A 43 -2.45 -0.52 -5.14
C PHE A 43 -1.93 -0.42 -6.56
N THR A 44 -2.85 -0.18 -7.50
CA THR A 44 -2.57 -0.01 -8.94
C THR A 44 -3.33 1.15 -9.56
N GLY A 45 -4.02 1.95 -8.75
CA GLY A 45 -4.74 3.12 -9.21
C GLY A 45 -3.83 4.29 -9.59
N ASP A 46 -4.46 5.36 -10.06
CA ASP A 46 -3.78 6.61 -10.42
C ASP A 46 -3.56 7.52 -9.21
N ALA A 47 -2.93 8.69 -9.47
CA ALA A 47 -2.63 9.68 -8.43
C ALA A 47 -3.89 10.29 -7.81
N GLN A 48 -4.96 10.45 -8.58
CA GLN A 48 -6.22 11.02 -8.08
C GLN A 48 -6.90 10.07 -7.10
N LEU A 49 -6.99 8.78 -7.45
CA LEU A 49 -7.51 7.76 -6.55
C LEU A 49 -6.67 7.64 -5.28
N ALA A 50 -5.33 7.66 -5.42
CA ALA A 50 -4.44 7.64 -4.27
C ALA A 50 -4.70 8.83 -3.34
N GLN A 51 -4.82 10.05 -3.88
CA GLN A 51 -5.12 11.25 -3.09
C GLN A 51 -6.47 11.13 -2.38
N THR A 52 -7.51 10.68 -3.07
CA THR A 52 -8.83 10.46 -2.45
C THR A 52 -8.73 9.49 -1.27
N CYS A 53 -8.02 8.38 -1.42
CA CYS A 53 -7.82 7.42 -0.34
C CYS A 53 -7.02 8.04 0.84
N LEU A 54 -6.00 8.83 0.55
CA LEU A 54 -5.21 9.54 1.56
C LEU A 54 -6.05 10.55 2.35
N ASP A 55 -6.89 11.33 1.68
CA ASP A 55 -7.79 12.30 2.29
C ASP A 55 -8.81 11.63 3.23
N LEU A 56 -9.18 10.39 2.92
CA LEU A 56 -10.00 9.52 3.77
C LEU A 56 -9.22 8.84 4.91
N GLY A 57 -7.92 9.11 5.05
CA GLY A 57 -7.07 8.59 6.13
C GLY A 57 -6.46 7.20 5.86
N MET A 58 -6.61 6.67 4.65
CA MET A 58 -6.08 5.36 4.26
C MET A 58 -4.56 5.36 4.08
N TYR A 59 -3.97 4.19 4.24
CA TYR A 59 -2.60 3.90 3.79
C TYR A 59 -2.63 3.31 2.38
N ILE A 60 -1.52 3.49 1.66
CA ILE A 60 -1.35 2.93 0.30
C ILE A 60 -0.19 1.94 0.34
N SER A 61 -0.45 0.69 -0.06
CA SER A 61 0.53 -0.39 -0.07
C SER A 61 0.86 -0.82 -1.50
N PHE A 62 2.14 -0.95 -1.81
CA PHE A 62 2.62 -1.34 -3.13
C PHE A 62 3.25 -2.73 -3.10
N ALA A 63 2.81 -3.59 -4.04
CA ALA A 63 3.36 -4.91 -4.30
C ALA A 63 4.33 -4.91 -5.50
N GLY A 64 4.79 -6.08 -5.91
CA GLY A 64 5.76 -6.27 -6.97
C GLY A 64 5.44 -5.59 -8.31
N MET A 65 4.18 -5.25 -8.56
CA MET A 65 3.75 -4.59 -9.81
C MET A 65 4.42 -3.23 -10.05
N VAL A 66 4.79 -2.49 -9.00
CA VAL A 66 5.51 -1.21 -9.15
C VAL A 66 6.84 -1.37 -9.86
N THR A 67 7.44 -2.58 -9.80
CA THR A 67 8.72 -2.91 -10.46
C THR A 67 8.60 -3.26 -11.94
N PHE A 68 7.36 -3.39 -12.47
CA PHE A 68 7.17 -3.87 -13.84
C PHE A 68 7.50 -2.79 -14.86
N LYS A 69 8.16 -3.17 -15.96
CA LYS A 69 8.72 -2.24 -16.95
C LYS A 69 7.72 -1.21 -17.52
N LYS A 70 6.44 -1.60 -17.62
CA LYS A 70 5.39 -0.73 -18.19
C LYS A 70 4.64 0.12 -17.16
N ASN A 71 5.04 0.07 -15.89
CA ASN A 71 4.31 0.71 -14.79
C ASN A 71 5.02 1.98 -14.29
N ASP A 72 5.50 2.83 -15.23
CA ASP A 72 6.13 4.11 -14.88
C ASP A 72 5.16 5.01 -14.10
N ALA A 73 3.90 5.12 -14.55
CA ALA A 73 2.87 5.89 -13.86
C ALA A 73 2.66 5.42 -12.41
N LEU A 74 2.69 4.10 -12.16
CA LEU A 74 2.57 3.58 -10.78
C LEU A 74 3.78 3.94 -9.91
N ARG A 75 4.99 4.02 -10.51
CA ARG A 75 6.19 4.50 -9.80
C ARG A 75 6.09 5.98 -9.44
N GLU A 76 5.53 6.80 -10.35
CA GLU A 76 5.26 8.22 -10.08
C GLU A 76 4.25 8.37 -8.93
N VAL A 77 3.17 7.59 -8.94
CA VAL A 77 2.23 7.56 -7.83
C VAL A 77 2.94 7.18 -6.53
N ALA A 78 3.72 6.08 -6.52
CA ALA A 78 4.44 5.63 -5.33
C ALA A 78 5.45 6.68 -4.83
N ALA A 79 6.07 7.45 -5.73
CA ALA A 79 6.95 8.54 -5.37
C ALA A 79 6.21 9.71 -4.70
N GLY A 80 4.96 9.96 -5.07
CA GLY A 80 4.12 11.05 -4.55
C GLY A 80 3.42 10.75 -3.22
N ILE A 81 3.30 9.48 -2.78
CA ILE A 81 2.62 9.16 -1.52
C ILE A 81 3.37 9.75 -0.32
N PRO A 82 2.70 10.40 0.66
CA PRO A 82 3.34 10.86 1.89
C PRO A 82 4.08 9.72 2.59
N LEU A 83 5.31 10.00 3.08
CA LEU A 83 6.15 8.98 3.71
C LEU A 83 5.53 8.32 4.95
N ASP A 84 4.59 8.99 5.59
CA ASP A 84 3.87 8.47 6.77
C ASP A 84 2.60 7.69 6.40
N ARG A 85 2.34 7.48 5.10
CA ARG A 85 1.16 6.77 4.58
C ARG A 85 1.49 5.63 3.62
N ILE A 86 2.77 5.41 3.29
CA ILE A 86 3.20 4.38 2.36
C ILE A 86 3.53 3.07 3.08
N LEU A 87 3.12 1.94 2.47
CA LEU A 87 3.51 0.60 2.87
C LEU A 87 4.06 -0.18 1.67
N VAL A 88 4.77 -1.26 1.94
CA VAL A 88 5.24 -2.23 0.95
C VAL A 88 4.84 -3.63 1.34
N GLU A 89 4.55 -4.45 0.34
CA GLU A 89 4.10 -5.83 0.52
C GLU A 89 4.56 -6.72 -0.64
N THR A 90 4.27 -8.01 -0.56
CA THR A 90 4.63 -8.97 -1.61
C THR A 90 3.46 -9.43 -2.44
N ASP A 91 2.27 -9.57 -1.84
CA ASP A 91 1.13 -10.31 -2.40
C ASP A 91 1.51 -11.75 -2.80
N CYS A 92 2.47 -12.34 -2.07
CA CYS A 92 2.88 -13.71 -2.36
C CYS A 92 1.74 -14.72 -2.13
N PRO A 93 1.64 -15.77 -2.95
CA PRO A 93 2.62 -16.29 -3.93
C PRO A 93 2.58 -15.63 -5.32
N TYR A 94 1.87 -14.52 -5.50
CA TYR A 94 1.68 -13.81 -6.75
C TYR A 94 2.66 -12.64 -6.90
N LEU A 95 2.65 -12.01 -8.07
CA LEU A 95 3.29 -10.71 -8.35
C LEU A 95 4.78 -10.64 -8.08
N SER A 96 5.56 -11.71 -8.36
CA SER A 96 7.03 -11.65 -8.24
C SER A 96 7.60 -10.38 -8.87
N PRO A 97 8.39 -9.57 -8.13
CA PRO A 97 8.92 -8.30 -8.62
C PRO A 97 10.01 -8.50 -9.69
N HIS A 98 10.30 -7.49 -10.49
CA HIS A 98 11.50 -7.47 -11.32
C HIS A 98 12.75 -7.33 -10.39
N PRO A 99 13.87 -8.02 -10.67
CA PRO A 99 14.16 -8.86 -11.85
C PRO A 99 13.64 -10.30 -11.75
N LEU A 100 12.95 -10.67 -10.67
CA LEU A 100 12.54 -12.04 -10.38
C LEU A 100 11.16 -12.44 -10.97
N ARG A 101 10.68 -11.72 -11.99
CA ARG A 101 9.35 -11.93 -12.62
C ARG A 101 9.05 -13.38 -13.04
N SER A 102 10.06 -14.11 -13.48
CA SER A 102 9.95 -15.52 -13.90
C SER A 102 10.00 -16.50 -12.73
N LYS A 103 10.40 -16.07 -11.56
CA LYS A 103 10.46 -16.92 -10.36
C LYS A 103 9.07 -17.05 -9.74
N ARG A 104 8.61 -18.28 -9.61
CA ARG A 104 7.30 -18.61 -9.00
C ARG A 104 7.47 -19.81 -8.08
N PRO A 105 6.82 -19.80 -6.92
CA PRO A 105 5.99 -18.72 -6.36
C PRO A 105 6.82 -17.49 -5.95
N ASN A 106 6.14 -16.32 -5.83
CA ASN A 106 6.70 -15.17 -5.14
C ASN A 106 6.94 -15.50 -3.66
N GLN A 107 7.91 -14.84 -3.05
CA GLN A 107 8.32 -15.10 -1.66
C GLN A 107 8.48 -13.77 -0.89
N PRO A 108 8.24 -13.77 0.44
CA PRO A 108 8.41 -12.56 1.26
C PRO A 108 9.79 -11.89 1.11
N ALA A 109 10.87 -12.68 0.96
CA ALA A 109 12.22 -12.18 0.76
C ALA A 109 12.40 -11.30 -0.50
N TYR A 110 11.51 -11.44 -1.51
CA TYR A 110 11.56 -10.64 -2.74
C TYR A 110 11.02 -9.22 -2.56
N MET A 111 10.39 -8.91 -1.43
CA MET A 111 9.92 -7.57 -1.09
C MET A 111 11.03 -6.50 -1.19
N ILE A 112 12.28 -6.88 -0.97
CA ILE A 112 13.44 -5.99 -1.10
C ILE A 112 13.49 -5.30 -2.46
N HIS A 113 13.11 -5.98 -3.56
CA HIS A 113 13.10 -5.41 -4.90
C HIS A 113 11.96 -4.40 -5.10
N THR A 114 10.82 -4.63 -4.48
CA THR A 114 9.70 -3.67 -4.45
C THR A 114 10.12 -2.41 -3.70
N ALA A 115 10.67 -2.57 -2.51
CA ALA A 115 11.12 -1.45 -1.68
C ALA A 115 12.26 -0.66 -2.36
N GLN A 116 13.25 -1.33 -2.97
CA GLN A 116 14.32 -0.65 -3.70
C GLN A 116 13.79 0.17 -4.87
N CYS A 117 12.86 -0.39 -5.67
CA CYS A 117 12.25 0.32 -6.80
C CYS A 117 11.54 1.61 -6.34
N ILE A 118 10.83 1.57 -5.21
CA ILE A 118 10.16 2.75 -4.65
C ILE A 118 11.17 3.74 -4.10
N ALA A 119 12.22 3.29 -3.40
CA ALA A 119 13.28 4.15 -2.89
C ALA A 119 13.99 4.89 -4.03
N ASP A 120 14.30 4.19 -5.13
CA ASP A 120 14.90 4.78 -6.33
C ASP A 120 13.98 5.83 -6.97
N ALA A 121 12.69 5.52 -7.14
CA ALA A 121 11.70 6.45 -7.67
C ALA A 121 11.54 7.73 -6.81
N ARG A 122 11.74 7.59 -5.50
CA ARG A 122 11.69 8.68 -4.52
C ARG A 122 13.03 9.39 -4.33
N GLN A 123 14.10 8.93 -4.98
CA GLN A 123 15.47 9.44 -4.81
C GLN A 123 15.94 9.45 -3.34
N MET A 124 15.60 8.39 -2.59
CA MET A 124 15.93 8.24 -1.18
C MET A 124 16.65 6.92 -0.90
N ALA A 125 17.31 6.82 0.25
CA ALA A 125 17.97 5.59 0.66
C ALA A 125 16.95 4.49 0.99
N LEU A 126 17.21 3.24 0.56
CA LEU A 126 16.37 2.09 0.91
C LEU A 126 16.18 1.94 2.43
N ALA A 127 17.23 2.16 3.21
CA ALA A 127 17.17 2.08 4.68
C ALA A 127 16.18 3.09 5.27
N GLU A 128 16.11 4.30 4.71
CA GLU A 128 15.16 5.32 5.15
C GLU A 128 13.71 4.92 4.79
N LEU A 129 13.47 4.45 3.58
CA LEU A 129 12.15 3.92 3.20
C LEU A 129 11.74 2.75 4.08
N ALA A 130 12.65 1.81 4.34
CA ALA A 130 12.40 0.65 5.19
C ALA A 130 12.00 1.08 6.61
N GLN A 131 12.74 2.03 7.20
CA GLN A 131 12.41 2.57 8.52
C GLN A 131 11.00 3.18 8.54
N LYS A 132 10.66 3.99 7.53
CA LYS A 132 9.34 4.63 7.45
C LYS A 132 8.20 3.63 7.26
N THR A 133 8.38 2.64 6.42
CA THR A 133 7.35 1.59 6.21
C THR A 133 7.17 0.72 7.45
N ILE A 134 8.22 0.44 8.23
CA ILE A 134 8.13 -0.24 9.52
C ILE A 134 7.33 0.61 10.52
N GLU A 135 7.67 1.89 10.68
CA GLU A 135 6.94 2.82 11.56
C GLU A 135 5.44 2.87 11.19
N ASN A 136 5.13 2.96 9.89
CA ASN A 136 3.77 2.99 9.38
C ASN A 136 3.02 1.69 9.65
N THR A 137 3.70 0.55 9.49
CA THR A 137 3.12 -0.77 9.78
C THR A 137 2.69 -0.86 11.24
N TYR A 138 3.55 -0.50 12.19
CA TYR A 138 3.18 -0.50 13.61
C TYR A 138 2.13 0.54 13.97
N ARG A 139 2.11 1.68 13.27
CA ARG A 139 1.07 2.71 13.48
C ARG A 139 -0.30 2.24 13.01
N LEU A 140 -0.37 1.58 11.86
CA LEU A 140 -1.62 1.04 11.33
C LEU A 140 -2.06 -0.19 12.13
N PHE A 141 -1.17 -1.17 12.29
CA PHE A 141 -1.42 -2.44 12.98
C PHE A 141 -0.95 -2.37 14.45
N ASN A 142 -1.50 -1.43 15.19
CA ASN A 142 -1.04 -1.03 16.53
C ASN A 142 -1.16 -2.10 17.64
N ARG A 143 -1.71 -3.27 17.34
CA ARG A 143 -1.69 -4.44 18.25
C ARG A 143 -0.51 -5.38 18.01
N MET A 144 0.33 -5.10 17.00
CA MET A 144 1.58 -5.83 16.81
C MET A 144 2.59 -5.39 17.88
N GLN A 145 3.31 -6.35 18.46
CA GLN A 145 4.43 -6.05 19.34
C GLN A 145 5.67 -5.73 18.49
N GLN A 146 6.40 -4.69 18.84
CA GLN A 146 7.72 -4.48 18.27
C GLN A 146 8.66 -5.55 18.82
N LEU A 147 9.32 -6.26 17.90
CA LEU A 147 10.34 -7.26 18.25
C LEU A 147 11.67 -6.57 18.58
#